data_ff408d9f2f35020e72112715c761b42a
#
_entry.id   ff408d9f2f35020e72112715c761b42a
#
_cell.length_a   1.000
_cell.length_b   1.000
_cell.length_c   1.000
_cell.angle_alpha   90.00
_cell.angle_beta   90.00
_cell.angle_gamma   90.00
#
_symmetry.space_group_name_H-M   'P 1'
#
loop_
_entity.id
_entity.type
_entity.pdbx_description
1 polymer ?
#
loop_
_entity_poly.entity_id
_entity_poly.type
_entity_poly.pdbx_seq_one_letter_code
_entity_poly.pdbx_strand_id
1 'polypeptide(L)'
;MIVKILNKSSSEFNGVIYNDKKIEKGKGELLSIKNFPAHLNHSSGAPDIKNYLKAVSKNNSRIKNPQFHATISAKGREYSKEQLALTADKFMDKMGYGEQPYIVVFHNDTANNHIHIVSTRVNKDSSKRIERDFEKYKSQTALQETIKELYGTDVHQNLEKLIDYNYSTLHQFKTLLELNGYGYYEKNDKLNITKNGAFIKVLNVNDLNFSKKSFDEKRKKQIFALFKKYKEVFSNSVFRVSDKNHASYQSELQYHLKKKFGIDVVLSFKDDKQPFGYSIIDHKTNTIYKGSDIMKMSDLFIISSQVLDKKIFDILANSNLTIETKNVFKKHLEQEYKCEIQDYMLFLKQSKKTNYNIWKDTRNSTIDHILNLRKVSNNSQDKIKIVSFSNEAFVINKIDNVVFTVKELVGDYYYNLYLSQLLNPQNPGHQSIVNGVQAAEASSLEEMLKRTSLFDISAASPPSSEELENRRRKKKKKR
;
A
#
# COMPACT_ATOMS: atom_id res chain seq x y z
N MET A 1 -11.92 2.55 1.30
CA MET A 1 -11.72 3.05 2.68
C MET A 1 -12.75 2.47 3.62
N ILE A 2 -12.41 2.39 4.93
CA ILE A 2 -13.32 1.89 5.98
C ILE A 2 -13.34 2.95 7.09
N VAL A 3 -14.53 3.27 7.61
CA VAL A 3 -14.67 4.13 8.77
C VAL A 3 -15.03 3.31 10.01
N LYS A 4 -14.45 3.68 11.14
CA LYS A 4 -14.78 3.12 12.45
C LYS A 4 -14.94 4.25 13.46
N ILE A 5 -16.10 4.33 14.09
CA ILE A 5 -16.31 5.19 15.26
C ILE A 5 -15.78 4.45 16.48
N LEU A 6 -14.87 5.09 17.20
CA LEU A 6 -14.25 4.49 18.39
C LEU A 6 -15.15 4.67 19.60
N ASN A 7 -15.53 3.56 20.23
CA ASN A 7 -16.49 3.53 21.35
C ASN A 7 -15.92 4.03 22.68
N LYS A 8 -14.60 4.11 22.82
CA LYS A 8 -13.97 4.68 24.01
C LYS A 8 -14.03 6.21 23.96
N SER A 9 -15.23 6.75 24.04
CA SER A 9 -15.42 8.17 24.22
C SER A 9 -15.23 8.49 25.70
N SER A 10 -14.34 9.44 26.01
CA SER A 10 -14.14 9.94 27.37
C SER A 10 -14.43 11.43 27.40
N SER A 11 -14.93 11.92 28.51
CA SER A 11 -15.04 13.36 28.79
C SER A 11 -13.65 14.03 28.81
N GLU A 12 -12.59 13.24 28.91
CA GLU A 12 -11.21 13.67 28.98
C GLU A 12 -10.54 13.90 27.64
N PHE A 13 -11.20 13.63 26.50
CA PHE A 13 -10.63 13.78 25.16
C PHE A 13 -9.25 13.13 24.98
N ASN A 14 -9.10 11.93 25.53
CA ASN A 14 -7.84 11.15 25.45
C ASN A 14 -7.44 10.81 24.02
N GLY A 15 -8.37 10.92 23.04
CA GLY A 15 -8.08 10.80 21.63
C GLY A 15 -7.08 11.85 21.12
N VAL A 16 -7.11 13.08 21.67
CA VAL A 16 -6.13 14.13 21.33
C VAL A 16 -4.74 13.72 21.81
N ILE A 17 -4.61 13.35 23.08
CA ILE A 17 -3.32 12.96 23.69
C ILE A 17 -2.76 11.68 23.04
N TYR A 18 -3.62 10.73 22.66
CA TYR A 18 -3.20 9.52 21.96
C TYR A 18 -2.53 9.86 20.61
N ASN A 19 -3.15 10.76 19.84
CA ASN A 19 -2.64 11.17 18.55
C ASN A 19 -1.34 11.98 18.67
N ASP A 20 -1.26 12.85 19.67
CA ASP A 20 -0.08 13.64 19.96
C ASP A 20 1.14 12.75 20.26
N LYS A 21 0.99 11.77 21.14
CA LYS A 21 2.03 10.77 21.41
C LYS A 21 2.50 10.00 20.17
N LYS A 22 1.66 9.88 19.15
CA LYS A 22 2.05 9.27 17.86
C LYS A 22 2.87 10.24 17.02
N ILE A 23 2.52 11.54 17.06
CA ILE A 23 3.27 12.60 16.38
C ILE A 23 4.66 12.72 16.99
N GLU A 24 4.77 12.81 18.33
CA GLU A 24 6.05 12.87 19.04
C GLU A 24 6.98 11.69 18.70
N LYS A 25 6.42 10.50 18.46
CA LYS A 25 7.18 9.30 18.06
C LYS A 25 7.47 9.22 16.55
N GLY A 26 7.19 10.27 15.77
CA GLY A 26 7.36 10.27 14.32
C GLY A 26 6.44 9.29 13.57
N LYS A 27 5.37 8.79 14.22
CA LYS A 27 4.41 7.82 13.67
C LYS A 27 3.09 8.44 13.25
N GLY A 28 2.97 9.76 13.38
CA GLY A 28 1.80 10.55 13.03
C GLY A 28 2.17 11.94 12.56
N GLU A 29 1.24 12.59 11.87
CA GLU A 29 1.33 13.97 11.41
C GLU A 29 -0.02 14.65 11.59
N LEU A 30 -0.03 15.84 12.20
CA LEU A 30 -1.24 16.65 12.31
C LEU A 30 -1.51 17.31 10.96
N LEU A 31 -2.58 16.87 10.28
CA LEU A 31 -2.92 17.35 8.94
C LEU A 31 -3.77 18.61 8.98
N SER A 32 -4.73 18.70 9.89
CA SER A 32 -5.58 19.88 10.00
C SER A 32 -6.13 20.11 11.39
N ILE A 33 -6.32 21.37 11.70
CA ILE A 33 -7.07 21.91 12.85
C ILE A 33 -8.16 22.79 12.26
N LYS A 34 -9.43 22.45 12.49
CA LYS A 34 -10.58 23.11 11.87
C LYS A 34 -11.50 23.71 12.94
N ASN A 35 -12.03 24.88 12.66
CA ASN A 35 -13.09 25.57 13.41
C ASN A 35 -12.75 25.83 14.89
N PHE A 36 -11.47 25.87 15.24
CA PHE A 36 -10.99 26.37 16.51
C PHE A 36 -10.84 27.90 16.47
N PRO A 37 -10.78 28.58 17.64
CA PRO A 37 -10.40 29.99 17.71
C PRO A 37 -9.03 30.24 17.08
N ALA A 38 -8.81 31.43 16.53
CA ALA A 38 -7.61 31.75 15.75
C ALA A 38 -6.26 31.56 16.49
N HIS A 39 -6.27 31.65 17.82
CA HIS A 39 -5.08 31.39 18.64
C HIS A 39 -4.73 29.91 18.79
N LEU A 40 -5.65 28.99 18.45
CA LEU A 40 -5.42 27.56 18.43
C LEU A 40 -5.16 27.10 16.99
N ASN A 41 -3.92 26.83 16.68
CA ASN A 41 -3.43 26.50 15.34
C ASN A 41 -2.45 25.30 15.37
N HIS A 42 -1.77 25.04 14.27
CA HIS A 42 -0.82 23.94 14.15
C HIS A 42 0.37 23.99 15.14
N SER A 43 0.66 25.14 15.72
CA SER A 43 1.71 25.30 16.74
C SER A 43 1.18 25.09 18.16
N SER A 44 -0.12 24.93 18.35
CA SER A 44 -0.74 24.74 19.67
C SER A 44 -0.49 23.35 20.20
N GLY A 45 -0.22 23.25 21.50
CA GLY A 45 -0.03 21.98 22.18
C GLY A 45 -1.32 21.16 22.27
N ALA A 46 -1.18 19.84 22.33
CA ALA A 46 -2.32 18.94 22.53
C ALA A 46 -3.14 19.25 23.81
N PRO A 47 -2.55 19.71 24.92
CA PRO A 47 -3.32 20.15 26.10
C PRO A 47 -4.29 21.28 25.78
N ASP A 48 -3.90 22.26 24.97
CA ASP A 48 -4.75 23.42 24.65
C ASP A 48 -5.94 23.01 23.78
N ILE A 49 -5.69 22.22 22.74
CA ILE A 49 -6.72 21.62 21.88
C ILE A 49 -7.69 20.80 22.74
N LYS A 50 -7.18 19.93 23.60
CA LYS A 50 -7.97 19.12 24.53
C LYS A 50 -8.84 19.99 25.45
N ASN A 51 -8.25 21.02 26.06
CA ASN A 51 -8.94 21.91 26.98
C ASN A 51 -10.06 22.68 26.31
N TYR A 52 -9.86 23.15 25.07
CA TYR A 52 -10.91 23.79 24.29
C TYR A 52 -12.07 22.84 24.00
N LEU A 53 -11.80 21.61 23.52
CA LEU A 53 -12.84 20.61 23.28
C LEU A 53 -13.61 20.25 24.57
N LYS A 54 -12.92 20.19 25.70
CA LYS A 54 -13.55 20.01 27.03
C LYS A 54 -14.43 21.20 27.39
N ALA A 55 -13.98 22.44 27.16
CA ALA A 55 -14.73 23.65 27.43
C ALA A 55 -16.05 23.69 26.64
N VAL A 56 -15.99 23.46 25.33
CA VAL A 56 -17.18 23.35 24.46
C VAL A 56 -18.12 22.25 24.98
N SER A 57 -17.56 21.13 25.41
CA SER A 57 -18.37 19.99 25.87
C SER A 57 -19.07 20.23 27.19
N LYS A 58 -18.53 21.07 28.07
CA LYS A 58 -19.14 21.46 29.37
C LYS A 58 -20.43 22.25 29.22
N ASN A 59 -20.65 22.87 28.05
CA ASN A 59 -21.89 23.59 27.76
C ASN A 59 -23.15 22.68 27.77
N ASN A 60 -22.94 21.34 27.75
CA ASN A 60 -24.03 20.38 27.90
C ASN A 60 -23.62 19.19 28.79
N SER A 61 -23.80 19.31 30.08
CA SER A 61 -23.44 18.29 31.08
C SER A 61 -24.24 16.97 30.97
N ARG A 62 -25.38 16.97 30.23
CA ARG A 62 -26.19 15.76 30.01
C ARG A 62 -25.50 14.78 29.07
N ILE A 63 -24.50 15.23 28.29
CA ILE A 63 -23.76 14.39 27.34
C ILE A 63 -22.57 13.77 28.06
N LYS A 64 -22.74 12.55 28.58
CA LYS A 64 -21.69 11.84 29.34
C LYS A 64 -20.46 11.45 28.50
N ASN A 65 -20.64 11.24 27.19
CA ASN A 65 -19.58 10.82 26.26
C ASN A 65 -19.44 11.86 25.14
N PRO A 66 -18.87 13.04 25.42
CA PRO A 66 -18.84 14.14 24.46
C PRO A 66 -17.79 13.96 23.36
N GLN A 67 -16.74 13.19 23.54
CA GLN A 67 -15.74 13.01 22.50
C GLN A 67 -16.31 12.24 21.31
N PHE A 68 -16.21 12.81 20.11
CA PHE A 68 -16.32 12.09 18.83
C PHE A 68 -14.91 11.68 18.42
N HIS A 69 -14.71 10.41 18.11
CA HIS A 69 -13.42 9.91 17.61
C HIS A 69 -13.67 8.88 16.53
N ALA A 70 -13.32 9.21 15.31
CA ALA A 70 -13.42 8.33 14.15
C ALA A 70 -12.04 8.01 13.58
N THR A 71 -11.91 6.85 12.93
CA THR A 71 -10.78 6.52 12.09
C THR A 71 -11.26 6.22 10.68
N ILE A 72 -10.57 6.73 9.67
CA ILE A 72 -10.76 6.36 8.27
C ILE A 72 -9.48 5.71 7.79
N SER A 73 -9.58 4.45 7.36
CA SER A 73 -8.45 3.64 6.91
C SER A 73 -8.58 3.29 5.44
N ALA A 74 -7.53 3.54 4.67
CA ALA A 74 -7.39 3.08 3.29
C ALA A 74 -6.76 1.68 3.25
N LYS A 75 -6.88 0.97 2.13
CA LYS A 75 -6.16 -0.27 1.90
C LYS A 75 -4.75 0.07 1.43
N GLY A 76 -3.74 -0.43 2.16
CA GLY A 76 -2.35 -0.12 1.85
C GLY A 76 -2.10 1.40 1.82
N ARG A 77 -1.49 1.86 0.74
CA ARG A 77 -1.17 3.29 0.49
C ARG A 77 -1.89 3.85 -0.73
N GLU A 78 -3.08 3.33 -1.04
CA GLU A 78 -3.88 3.74 -2.20
C GLU A 78 -4.23 5.24 -2.19
N TYR A 79 -4.30 5.85 -1.01
CA TYR A 79 -4.62 7.27 -0.84
C TYR A 79 -3.51 7.99 -0.08
N SER A 80 -3.10 9.15 -0.59
CA SER A 80 -2.13 10.02 0.08
C SER A 80 -2.71 10.66 1.34
N LYS A 81 -1.85 11.26 2.17
CA LYS A 81 -2.29 11.99 3.38
C LYS A 81 -3.19 13.19 3.02
N GLU A 82 -2.90 13.88 1.93
CA GLU A 82 -3.70 15.00 1.43
C GLU A 82 -5.10 14.54 0.99
N GLN A 83 -5.18 13.42 0.28
CA GLN A 83 -6.46 12.82 -0.10
C GLN A 83 -7.28 12.38 1.11
N LEU A 84 -6.62 11.80 2.12
CA LEU A 84 -7.28 11.42 3.37
C LEU A 84 -7.74 12.64 4.18
N ALA A 85 -6.98 13.75 4.19
CA ALA A 85 -7.40 15.00 4.81
C ALA A 85 -8.66 15.58 4.16
N LEU A 86 -8.67 15.63 2.81
CA LEU A 86 -9.86 16.08 2.06
C LEU A 86 -11.07 15.16 2.30
N THR A 87 -10.81 13.83 2.39
CA THR A 87 -11.85 12.87 2.74
C THR A 87 -12.40 13.12 4.15
N ALA A 88 -11.55 13.45 5.13
CA ALA A 88 -11.98 13.79 6.49
C ALA A 88 -12.90 15.01 6.51
N ASP A 89 -12.53 16.09 5.82
CA ASP A 89 -13.31 17.33 5.80
C ASP A 89 -14.72 17.06 5.23
N LYS A 90 -14.82 16.43 4.06
CA LYS A 90 -16.10 16.08 3.44
C LYS A 90 -16.92 15.08 4.27
N PHE A 91 -16.25 14.12 4.89
CA PHE A 91 -16.91 13.17 5.80
C PHE A 91 -17.50 13.87 7.02
N MET A 92 -16.76 14.82 7.62
CA MET A 92 -17.25 15.59 8.77
C MET A 92 -18.45 16.46 8.41
N ASP A 93 -18.47 17.07 7.22
CA ASP A 93 -19.62 17.81 6.70
C ASP A 93 -20.87 16.90 6.65
N LYS A 94 -20.75 15.72 6.01
CA LYS A 94 -21.85 14.77 5.86
C LYS A 94 -22.33 14.16 7.18
N MET A 95 -21.46 14.09 8.17
CA MET A 95 -21.77 13.64 9.53
C MET A 95 -22.39 14.74 10.40
N GLY A 96 -22.50 15.98 9.91
CA GLY A 96 -23.02 17.13 10.67
C GLY A 96 -22.01 17.75 11.63
N TYR A 97 -20.71 17.50 11.40
CA TYR A 97 -19.61 18.03 12.20
C TYR A 97 -18.79 19.09 11.44
N GLY A 98 -19.17 19.50 10.23
CA GLY A 98 -18.40 20.40 9.38
C GLY A 98 -18.01 21.70 10.09
N GLU A 99 -18.92 22.30 10.84
CA GLU A 99 -18.69 23.54 11.60
C GLU A 99 -18.13 23.31 13.02
N GLN A 100 -17.98 22.05 13.44
CA GLN A 100 -17.47 21.75 14.76
C GLN A 100 -15.93 21.85 14.84
N PRO A 101 -15.35 22.16 16.01
CA PRO A 101 -13.90 22.07 16.18
C PRO A 101 -13.44 20.62 16.07
N TYR A 102 -12.54 20.33 15.12
CA TYR A 102 -11.94 19.00 14.99
C TYR A 102 -10.48 19.05 14.54
N ILE A 103 -9.75 18.01 14.89
CA ILE A 103 -8.40 17.75 14.40
C ILE A 103 -8.40 16.50 13.53
N VAL A 104 -7.52 16.49 12.53
CA VAL A 104 -7.23 15.33 11.68
C VAL A 104 -5.76 14.97 11.80
N VAL A 105 -5.47 13.76 12.23
CA VAL A 105 -4.09 13.26 12.40
C VAL A 105 -3.90 12.02 11.53
N PHE A 106 -2.90 12.07 10.67
CA PHE A 106 -2.46 10.95 9.84
C PHE A 106 -1.54 10.02 10.63
N HIS A 107 -1.72 8.71 10.45
CA HIS A 107 -0.80 7.70 10.98
C HIS A 107 -0.24 6.83 9.86
N ASN A 108 1.06 6.53 9.95
CA ASN A 108 1.81 5.72 9.00
C ASN A 108 2.46 4.48 9.63
N ASP A 109 2.13 4.19 10.88
CA ASP A 109 2.72 3.11 11.68
C ASP A 109 2.12 1.73 11.42
N THR A 110 1.26 1.61 10.44
CA THR A 110 0.66 0.35 9.98
C THR A 110 0.84 0.17 8.47
N ALA A 111 0.54 -1.02 7.96
CA ALA A 111 0.54 -1.30 6.52
C ALA A 111 -0.47 -0.45 5.74
N ASN A 112 -1.49 0.09 6.43
CA ASN A 112 -2.57 0.89 5.85
C ASN A 112 -2.43 2.34 6.26
N ASN A 113 -2.47 3.27 5.29
CA ASN A 113 -2.63 4.69 5.59
C ASN A 113 -3.98 4.92 6.25
N HIS A 114 -3.98 5.63 7.37
CA HIS A 114 -5.21 5.95 8.08
C HIS A 114 -5.12 7.29 8.79
N ILE A 115 -6.29 7.87 9.02
CA ILE A 115 -6.44 9.11 9.77
C ILE A 115 -7.31 8.90 11.00
N HIS A 116 -7.02 9.67 12.03
CA HIS A 116 -7.85 9.85 13.20
C HIS A 116 -8.46 11.24 13.17
N ILE A 117 -9.77 11.30 13.46
CA ILE A 117 -10.54 12.54 13.55
C ILE A 117 -11.08 12.64 14.97
N VAL A 118 -10.75 13.72 15.66
CA VAL A 118 -11.24 13.96 17.05
C VAL A 118 -12.01 15.27 17.07
N SER A 119 -13.24 15.22 17.60
CA SER A 119 -14.15 16.36 17.74
C SER A 119 -15.02 16.19 18.99
N THR A 120 -15.97 17.10 19.19
CA THR A 120 -16.97 17.04 20.26
C THR A 120 -18.37 16.78 19.69
N ARG A 121 -19.20 16.00 20.43
CA ARG A 121 -20.62 15.75 20.15
C ARG A 121 -21.54 16.86 20.67
N VAL A 122 -20.97 17.90 21.28
CA VAL A 122 -21.69 19.09 21.71
C VAL A 122 -21.50 20.17 20.66
N ASN A 123 -22.57 20.66 20.09
CA ASN A 123 -22.51 21.75 19.10
C ASN A 123 -21.96 23.01 19.76
N LYS A 124 -20.91 23.62 19.18
CA LYS A 124 -20.18 24.76 19.78
C LYS A 124 -21.06 26.00 19.95
N ASP A 125 -22.06 26.19 19.09
CA ASP A 125 -22.89 27.39 19.05
C ASP A 125 -24.21 27.19 19.82
N SER A 126 -24.91 26.08 19.56
CA SER A 126 -26.23 25.80 20.16
C SER A 126 -26.15 25.05 21.49
N SER A 127 -25.00 24.52 21.86
CA SER A 127 -24.81 23.63 23.01
C SER A 127 -25.68 22.35 22.98
N LYS A 128 -26.38 22.11 21.87
CA LYS A 128 -27.17 20.90 21.69
C LYS A 128 -26.29 19.71 21.31
N ARG A 129 -26.82 18.53 21.54
CA ARG A 129 -26.16 17.31 21.08
C ARG A 129 -26.26 17.18 19.58
N ILE A 130 -25.13 16.90 18.91
CA ILE A 130 -25.12 16.47 17.52
C ILE A 130 -25.78 15.10 17.44
N GLU A 131 -26.67 14.92 16.47
CA GLU A 131 -27.44 13.69 16.30
C GLU A 131 -26.50 12.48 16.11
N ARG A 132 -26.71 11.45 16.94
CA ARG A 132 -25.86 10.25 16.90
C ARG A 132 -26.66 8.95 16.67
N ASP A 133 -27.96 9.04 16.45
CA ASP A 133 -28.78 7.86 16.21
C ASP A 133 -28.27 7.16 14.95
N PHE A 134 -28.05 5.84 15.08
CA PHE A 134 -27.42 5.05 14.04
C PHE A 134 -26.05 5.57 13.56
N GLU A 135 -25.26 6.21 14.46
CA GLU A 135 -23.98 6.87 14.14
C GLU A 135 -23.03 5.95 13.31
N LYS A 136 -23.00 4.65 13.62
CA LYS A 136 -22.21 3.68 12.87
C LYS A 136 -22.69 3.55 11.41
N TYR A 137 -23.99 3.43 11.19
CA TYR A 137 -24.59 3.32 9.86
C TYR A 137 -24.42 4.62 9.08
N LYS A 138 -24.77 5.77 9.70
CA LYS A 138 -24.58 7.10 9.10
C LYS A 138 -23.14 7.34 8.69
N SER A 139 -22.16 6.95 9.51
CA SER A 139 -20.75 7.12 9.17
C SER A 139 -20.33 6.29 7.95
N GLN A 140 -20.85 5.10 7.81
CA GLN A 140 -20.57 4.26 6.63
C GLN A 140 -21.16 4.87 5.36
N THR A 141 -22.40 5.34 5.42
CA THR A 141 -23.06 6.02 4.29
C THR A 141 -22.35 7.32 3.95
N ALA A 142 -22.06 8.17 4.94
CA ALA A 142 -21.32 9.42 4.74
C ALA A 142 -19.96 9.20 4.06
N LEU A 143 -19.22 8.15 4.47
CA LEU A 143 -17.96 7.81 3.83
C LEU A 143 -18.14 7.34 2.37
N GLN A 144 -19.16 6.52 2.09
CA GLN A 144 -19.45 6.06 0.72
C GLN A 144 -19.78 7.22 -0.21
N GLU A 145 -20.64 8.14 0.26
CA GLU A 145 -21.00 9.35 -0.49
C GLU A 145 -19.80 10.27 -0.70
N THR A 146 -18.94 10.41 0.31
CA THR A 146 -17.68 11.17 0.21
C THR A 146 -16.76 10.57 -0.86
N ILE A 147 -16.59 9.24 -0.86
CA ILE A 147 -15.76 8.53 -1.84
C ILE A 147 -16.35 8.67 -3.26
N LYS A 148 -17.66 8.61 -3.39
CA LYS A 148 -18.35 8.83 -4.66
C LYS A 148 -18.11 10.25 -5.18
N GLU A 149 -18.28 11.25 -4.32
CA GLU A 149 -18.10 12.67 -4.65
C GLU A 149 -16.68 13.01 -5.05
N LEU A 150 -15.68 12.59 -4.26
CA LEU A 150 -14.28 12.96 -4.47
C LEU A 150 -13.56 12.10 -5.52
N TYR A 151 -13.93 10.82 -5.64
CA TYR A 151 -13.17 9.86 -6.44
C TYR A 151 -14.01 9.14 -7.49
N GLY A 152 -15.28 9.48 -7.64
CA GLY A 152 -16.18 8.86 -8.63
C GLY A 152 -16.49 7.39 -8.37
N THR A 153 -16.12 6.83 -7.21
CA THR A 153 -16.31 5.41 -6.90
C THR A 153 -17.69 5.17 -6.29
N ASP A 154 -18.61 4.64 -7.07
CA ASP A 154 -19.95 4.27 -6.63
C ASP A 154 -20.03 2.76 -6.36
N VAL A 155 -20.15 2.40 -5.07
CA VAL A 155 -20.22 0.99 -4.65
C VAL A 155 -21.49 0.29 -5.13
N HIS A 156 -22.61 1.01 -5.24
CA HIS A 156 -23.88 0.45 -5.73
C HIS A 156 -23.79 0.18 -7.23
N GLN A 157 -23.36 1.17 -8.02
CA GLN A 157 -23.20 1.01 -9.46
C GLN A 157 -22.17 -0.09 -9.81
N ASN A 158 -21.09 -0.19 -9.05
CA ASN A 158 -20.12 -1.25 -9.24
C ASN A 158 -20.70 -2.63 -8.94
N LEU A 159 -21.56 -2.75 -7.92
CA LEU A 159 -22.25 -4.01 -7.61
C LEU A 159 -23.20 -4.42 -8.75
N GLU A 160 -23.99 -3.48 -9.31
CA GLU A 160 -24.87 -3.77 -10.44
C GLU A 160 -24.09 -4.33 -11.64
N LYS A 161 -22.93 -3.73 -11.95
CA LYS A 161 -22.04 -4.26 -13.01
C LYS A 161 -21.59 -5.70 -12.74
N LEU A 162 -21.37 -6.07 -11.46
CA LEU A 162 -20.98 -7.46 -11.12
C LEU A 162 -22.17 -8.41 -11.21
N ILE A 163 -23.38 -7.96 -10.89
CA ILE A 163 -24.61 -8.76 -11.04
C ILE A 163 -24.87 -9.11 -12.51
N ASP A 164 -24.50 -8.22 -13.42
CA ASP A 164 -24.69 -8.38 -14.87
C ASP A 164 -23.67 -9.34 -15.53
N TYR A 165 -22.71 -9.87 -14.78
CA TYR A 165 -21.77 -10.86 -15.31
C TYR A 165 -22.48 -12.15 -15.70
N ASN A 166 -21.93 -12.87 -16.69
CA ASN A 166 -22.32 -14.23 -17.01
C ASN A 166 -21.61 -15.21 -16.09
N TYR A 167 -22.34 -15.91 -15.26
CA TYR A 167 -21.84 -16.95 -14.37
C TYR A 167 -22.82 -18.13 -14.30
N SER A 168 -22.30 -19.33 -14.07
CA SER A 168 -23.12 -20.55 -14.07
C SER A 168 -23.50 -21.02 -12.66
N THR A 169 -22.84 -20.53 -11.62
CA THR A 169 -23.04 -21.00 -10.24
C THR A 169 -22.98 -19.84 -9.24
N LEU A 170 -23.70 -19.99 -8.12
CA LEU A 170 -23.61 -19.03 -7.01
C LEU A 170 -22.17 -18.90 -6.48
N HIS A 171 -21.38 -19.98 -6.49
CA HIS A 171 -19.99 -19.95 -6.06
C HIS A 171 -19.14 -19.01 -6.94
N GLN A 172 -19.33 -19.04 -8.26
CA GLN A 172 -18.64 -18.11 -9.17
C GLN A 172 -19.02 -16.66 -8.88
N PHE A 173 -20.30 -16.36 -8.64
CA PHE A 173 -20.74 -15.02 -8.28
C PHE A 173 -20.16 -14.56 -6.92
N LYS A 174 -20.15 -15.43 -5.92
CA LYS A 174 -19.51 -15.16 -4.62
C LYS A 174 -18.02 -14.84 -4.77
N THR A 175 -17.31 -15.65 -5.56
CA THR A 175 -15.88 -15.38 -5.89
C THR A 175 -15.69 -14.02 -6.55
N LEU A 176 -16.57 -13.64 -7.48
CA LEU A 176 -16.52 -12.32 -8.12
C LEU A 176 -16.72 -11.18 -7.10
N LEU A 177 -17.68 -11.34 -6.17
CA LEU A 177 -17.92 -10.39 -5.09
C LEU A 177 -16.68 -10.22 -4.20
N GLU A 178 -16.10 -11.33 -3.75
CA GLU A 178 -14.91 -11.33 -2.88
C GLU A 178 -13.70 -10.66 -3.53
N LEU A 179 -13.44 -10.95 -4.80
CA LEU A 179 -12.35 -10.31 -5.56
C LEU A 179 -12.52 -8.80 -5.69
N ASN A 180 -13.78 -8.34 -5.73
CA ASN A 180 -14.10 -6.92 -5.75
C ASN A 180 -14.28 -6.32 -4.35
N GLY A 181 -13.94 -7.08 -3.30
CA GLY A 181 -13.96 -6.64 -1.90
C GLY A 181 -15.37 -6.42 -1.34
N TYR A 182 -16.38 -7.10 -1.90
CA TYR A 182 -17.68 -7.23 -1.28
C TYR A 182 -17.70 -8.42 -0.35
N GLY A 183 -18.27 -8.25 0.84
CA GLY A 183 -18.62 -9.33 1.73
C GLY A 183 -20.08 -9.75 1.50
N TYR A 184 -20.43 -10.95 1.93
CA TYR A 184 -21.80 -11.42 1.90
C TYR A 184 -22.09 -12.37 3.06
N TYR A 185 -23.37 -12.52 3.36
CA TYR A 185 -23.89 -13.58 4.22
C TYR A 185 -25.27 -14.03 3.73
N GLU A 186 -25.57 -15.30 3.90
CA GLU A 186 -26.85 -15.89 3.50
C GLU A 186 -27.83 -15.92 4.67
N LYS A 187 -29.06 -15.56 4.40
CA LYS A 187 -30.17 -15.65 5.36
C LYS A 187 -31.48 -15.79 4.60
N ASN A 188 -32.23 -16.89 4.85
CA ASN A 188 -33.56 -17.14 4.26
C ASN A 188 -33.53 -17.04 2.71
N ASP A 189 -32.67 -17.81 2.05
CA ASP A 189 -32.44 -17.82 0.59
C ASP A 189 -32.10 -16.46 -0.03
N LYS A 190 -31.71 -15.50 0.81
CA LYS A 190 -31.26 -14.16 0.39
C LYS A 190 -29.78 -14.01 0.62
N LEU A 191 -29.10 -13.43 -0.36
CA LEU A 191 -27.71 -13.03 -0.28
C LEU A 191 -27.66 -11.55 0.12
N ASN A 192 -27.22 -11.30 1.36
CA ASN A 192 -27.03 -9.95 1.88
C ASN A 192 -25.63 -9.50 1.57
N ILE A 193 -25.46 -8.48 0.74
CA ILE A 193 -24.18 -7.98 0.27
C ILE A 193 -23.76 -6.77 1.10
N THR A 194 -22.49 -6.79 1.50
CA THR A 194 -21.85 -5.73 2.30
C THR A 194 -20.59 -5.22 1.61
N LYS A 195 -20.20 -3.99 1.90
CA LYS A 195 -18.93 -3.40 1.45
C LYS A 195 -18.36 -2.51 2.55
N ASN A 196 -17.12 -2.77 2.94
CA ASN A 196 -16.44 -1.99 4.00
C ASN A 196 -17.23 -1.92 5.33
N GLY A 197 -17.94 -2.99 5.65
CA GLY A 197 -18.78 -3.10 6.85
C GLY A 197 -20.18 -2.46 6.73
N ALA A 198 -20.50 -1.81 5.61
CA ALA A 198 -21.82 -1.27 5.32
C ALA A 198 -22.67 -2.30 4.54
N PHE A 199 -23.96 -2.34 4.86
CA PHE A 199 -24.93 -3.07 4.07
C PHE A 199 -25.18 -2.34 2.74
N ILE A 200 -25.21 -3.08 1.62
CA ILE A 200 -25.36 -2.50 0.28
C ILE A 200 -26.70 -2.92 -0.36
N LYS A 201 -26.94 -4.24 -0.45
CA LYS A 201 -28.11 -4.77 -1.16
C LYS A 201 -28.45 -6.19 -0.69
N VAL A 202 -29.72 -6.55 -0.77
CA VAL A 202 -30.20 -7.94 -0.68
C VAL A 202 -30.50 -8.44 -2.09
N LEU A 203 -30.07 -9.63 -2.41
CA LEU A 203 -30.44 -10.34 -3.63
C LEU A 203 -31.11 -11.65 -3.27
N ASN A 204 -32.24 -11.99 -3.91
CA ASN A 204 -32.76 -13.33 -3.84
C ASN A 204 -31.88 -14.24 -4.70
N VAL A 205 -31.47 -15.35 -4.18
CA VAL A 205 -30.62 -16.29 -4.92
C VAL A 205 -31.34 -16.80 -6.18
N ASN A 206 -32.65 -16.94 -6.12
CA ASN A 206 -33.47 -17.38 -7.25
C ASN A 206 -33.60 -16.36 -8.39
N ASP A 207 -33.36 -15.06 -8.11
CA ASP A 207 -33.41 -14.00 -9.10
C ASP A 207 -32.06 -13.84 -9.83
N LEU A 208 -31.00 -14.52 -9.33
CA LEU A 208 -29.70 -14.51 -9.98
C LEU A 208 -29.72 -15.38 -11.24
N ASN A 209 -29.28 -14.80 -12.34
CA ASN A 209 -29.35 -15.45 -13.65
C ASN A 209 -28.18 -16.46 -13.82
N PHE A 210 -28.34 -17.65 -13.21
CA PHE A 210 -27.39 -18.74 -13.35
C PHE A 210 -27.58 -19.40 -14.70
N SER A 211 -26.98 -18.97 -15.78
CA SER A 211 -26.89 -20.00 -16.73
C SER A 211 -27.40 -19.96 -18.11
N LYS A 212 -28.02 -19.01 -18.57
CA LYS A 212 -28.68 -19.19 -19.87
C LYS A 212 -28.06 -18.41 -21.04
N LYS A 213 -26.94 -17.73 -20.79
CA LYS A 213 -26.21 -17.10 -21.89
C LYS A 213 -25.19 -18.09 -22.47
N SER A 214 -25.27 -18.35 -23.75
CA SER A 214 -24.27 -19.18 -24.45
C SER A 214 -22.89 -18.56 -24.26
N PHE A 215 -21.94 -19.35 -23.76
CA PHE A 215 -20.56 -18.94 -23.66
C PHE A 215 -19.95 -18.77 -25.06
N ASP A 216 -19.20 -17.68 -25.26
CA ASP A 216 -18.53 -17.43 -26.53
C ASP A 216 -17.37 -18.42 -26.74
N GLU A 217 -17.57 -19.39 -27.63
CA GLU A 217 -16.58 -20.42 -27.97
C GLU A 217 -15.32 -19.80 -28.63
N LYS A 218 -15.44 -18.68 -29.36
CA LYS A 218 -14.27 -17.97 -29.89
C LYS A 218 -13.44 -17.41 -28.75
N ARG A 219 -14.10 -16.86 -27.74
CA ARG A 219 -13.40 -16.30 -26.58
C ARG A 219 -12.72 -17.37 -25.73
N LYS A 220 -13.34 -18.53 -25.53
CA LYS A 220 -12.69 -19.69 -24.89
C LYS A 220 -11.41 -20.10 -25.63
N LYS A 221 -11.46 -20.23 -26.95
CA LYS A 221 -10.27 -20.54 -27.77
C LYS A 221 -9.18 -19.47 -27.64
N GLN A 222 -9.54 -18.20 -27.58
CA GLN A 222 -8.57 -17.11 -27.35
C GLN A 222 -7.91 -17.23 -25.98
N ILE A 223 -8.69 -17.47 -24.91
CA ILE A 223 -8.14 -17.63 -23.55
C ILE A 223 -7.24 -18.87 -23.49
N PHE A 224 -7.63 -19.99 -24.11
CA PHE A 224 -6.78 -21.16 -24.21
C PHE A 224 -5.43 -20.85 -24.90
N ALA A 225 -5.45 -20.13 -26.01
CA ALA A 225 -4.23 -19.73 -26.72
C ALA A 225 -3.34 -18.80 -25.87
N LEU A 226 -3.94 -17.88 -25.09
CA LEU A 226 -3.20 -17.05 -24.14
C LEU A 226 -2.53 -17.91 -23.07
N PHE A 227 -3.25 -18.87 -22.48
CA PHE A 227 -2.70 -19.77 -21.46
C PHE A 227 -1.54 -20.59 -22.01
N LYS A 228 -1.71 -21.20 -23.19
CA LYS A 228 -0.67 -21.98 -23.86
C LYS A 228 0.59 -21.15 -24.12
N LYS A 229 0.42 -19.90 -24.60
CA LYS A 229 1.55 -19.01 -24.90
C LYS A 229 2.27 -18.53 -23.64
N TYR A 230 1.52 -18.05 -22.65
CA TYR A 230 2.13 -17.31 -21.55
C TYR A 230 2.61 -18.18 -20.39
N LYS A 231 2.14 -19.43 -20.26
CA LYS A 231 2.72 -20.38 -19.30
C LYS A 231 4.16 -20.78 -19.62
N GLU A 232 4.61 -20.59 -20.88
CA GLU A 232 6.00 -20.84 -21.28
C GLU A 232 6.90 -19.60 -21.03
N VAL A 233 6.32 -18.44 -20.76
CA VAL A 233 7.05 -17.17 -20.60
C VAL A 233 7.11 -16.75 -19.13
N PHE A 234 6.04 -16.97 -18.38
CA PHE A 234 5.90 -16.59 -16.98
C PHE A 234 5.75 -17.82 -16.10
N SER A 235 6.31 -17.75 -14.91
CA SER A 235 6.19 -18.85 -13.96
C SER A 235 4.72 -19.18 -13.67
N ASN A 236 4.36 -20.44 -13.92
CA ASN A 236 3.05 -21.03 -13.61
C ASN A 236 3.07 -21.80 -12.28
N SER A 237 4.16 -21.72 -11.53
CA SER A 237 4.25 -22.27 -10.18
C SER A 237 3.37 -21.45 -9.23
N VAL A 238 2.31 -22.06 -8.71
CA VAL A 238 1.40 -21.45 -7.75
C VAL A 238 1.82 -21.80 -6.34
N PHE A 239 1.87 -20.79 -5.50
CA PHE A 239 2.15 -20.92 -4.07
C PHE A 239 1.02 -20.29 -3.25
N ARG A 240 0.88 -20.75 -2.01
CA ARG A 240 -0.15 -20.26 -1.11
C ARG A 240 0.27 -18.93 -0.49
N VAL A 241 -0.61 -17.94 -0.57
CA VAL A 241 -0.48 -16.66 0.12
C VAL A 241 -1.55 -16.59 1.18
N SER A 242 -1.17 -16.44 2.45
CA SER A 242 -2.11 -16.46 3.56
C SER A 242 -1.83 -15.33 4.56
N ASP A 243 -2.89 -14.88 5.20
CA ASP A 243 -2.88 -14.11 6.44
C ASP A 243 -3.80 -14.80 7.46
N LYS A 244 -4.06 -14.15 8.59
CA LYS A 244 -4.92 -14.72 9.66
C LYS A 244 -6.35 -15.05 9.21
N ASN A 245 -6.86 -14.41 8.16
CA ASN A 245 -8.27 -14.45 7.78
C ASN A 245 -8.51 -14.91 6.34
N HIS A 246 -7.49 -14.82 5.49
CA HIS A 246 -7.62 -15.07 4.06
C HIS A 246 -6.44 -15.86 3.52
N ALA A 247 -6.74 -16.81 2.64
CA ALA A 247 -5.75 -17.50 1.86
C ALA A 247 -6.09 -17.41 0.37
N SER A 248 -5.09 -17.43 -0.48
CA SER A 248 -5.24 -17.50 -1.93
C SER A 248 -4.04 -18.20 -2.54
N TYR A 249 -4.18 -18.68 -3.77
CA TYR A 249 -3.06 -19.23 -4.54
C TYR A 249 -2.67 -18.25 -5.64
N GLN A 250 -1.40 -17.92 -5.73
CA GLN A 250 -0.85 -16.90 -6.62
C GLN A 250 0.30 -17.42 -7.47
N SER A 251 0.46 -16.88 -8.67
CA SER A 251 1.61 -17.12 -9.55
C SER A 251 1.90 -15.88 -10.40
N GLU A 252 3.09 -15.81 -10.98
CA GLU A 252 3.46 -14.75 -11.92
C GLU A 252 2.56 -14.76 -13.15
N LEU A 253 2.21 -15.95 -13.66
CA LEU A 253 1.28 -16.10 -14.78
C LEU A 253 -0.09 -15.46 -14.49
N GLN A 254 -0.70 -15.75 -13.32
CA GLN A 254 -1.97 -15.13 -12.92
C GLN A 254 -1.86 -13.61 -12.88
N TYR A 255 -0.79 -13.09 -12.26
CA TYR A 255 -0.54 -11.65 -12.19
C TYR A 255 -0.44 -11.01 -13.58
N HIS A 256 0.29 -11.66 -14.51
CA HIS A 256 0.43 -11.17 -15.87
C HIS A 256 -0.89 -11.19 -16.66
N LEU A 257 -1.65 -12.29 -16.58
CA LEU A 257 -2.95 -12.43 -17.22
C LEU A 257 -3.93 -11.35 -16.76
N LYS A 258 -3.99 -11.10 -15.46
CA LYS A 258 -4.81 -10.02 -14.88
C LYS A 258 -4.39 -8.66 -15.41
N LYS A 259 -3.11 -8.33 -15.29
CA LYS A 259 -2.59 -6.99 -15.61
C LYS A 259 -2.68 -6.64 -17.09
N LYS A 260 -2.40 -7.61 -17.96
CA LYS A 260 -2.31 -7.37 -19.40
C LYS A 260 -3.62 -7.61 -20.15
N PHE A 261 -4.42 -8.57 -19.70
CA PHE A 261 -5.60 -9.02 -20.45
C PHE A 261 -6.90 -8.83 -19.66
N GLY A 262 -6.85 -8.40 -18.41
CA GLY A 262 -8.04 -8.31 -17.56
C GLY A 262 -8.66 -9.68 -17.30
N ILE A 263 -7.85 -10.73 -17.15
CA ILE A 263 -8.28 -12.09 -16.86
C ILE A 263 -7.81 -12.46 -15.46
N ASP A 264 -8.74 -12.59 -14.51
CA ASP A 264 -8.45 -13.15 -13.20
C ASP A 264 -8.60 -14.68 -13.24
N VAL A 265 -7.59 -15.38 -12.77
CA VAL A 265 -7.60 -16.84 -12.60
C VAL A 265 -7.59 -17.14 -11.11
N VAL A 266 -8.68 -17.73 -10.61
CA VAL A 266 -8.91 -17.96 -9.19
C VAL A 266 -8.97 -19.44 -8.90
N LEU A 267 -8.02 -19.95 -8.10
CA LEU A 267 -8.00 -21.35 -7.70
C LEU A 267 -8.98 -21.59 -6.56
N SER A 268 -9.75 -22.67 -6.68
CA SER A 268 -10.68 -23.14 -5.65
C SER A 268 -10.01 -24.18 -4.77
N PHE A 269 -10.04 -23.97 -3.46
CA PHE A 269 -9.47 -24.88 -2.46
C PHE A 269 -10.35 -24.87 -1.21
N LYS A 270 -10.18 -25.86 -0.36
CA LYS A 270 -10.91 -25.96 0.91
C LYS A 270 -9.91 -26.08 2.05
N ASP A 271 -10.04 -25.21 3.03
CA ASP A 271 -9.18 -25.16 4.21
C ASP A 271 -7.69 -25.07 3.82
N ASP A 272 -6.85 -25.93 4.37
CA ASP A 272 -5.41 -25.99 4.07
C ASP A 272 -5.06 -26.98 2.96
N LYS A 273 -6.06 -27.49 2.22
CA LYS A 273 -5.85 -28.48 1.16
C LYS A 273 -5.40 -27.82 -0.15
N GLN A 274 -4.79 -28.64 -0.99
CA GLN A 274 -4.39 -28.19 -2.33
C GLN A 274 -5.62 -27.80 -3.17
N PRO A 275 -5.45 -26.90 -4.13
CA PRO A 275 -6.50 -26.54 -5.07
C PRO A 275 -7.03 -27.76 -5.84
N PHE A 276 -8.35 -27.82 -6.00
CA PHE A 276 -9.04 -28.87 -6.74
C PHE A 276 -9.66 -28.39 -8.07
N GLY A 277 -9.64 -27.10 -8.33
CA GLY A 277 -10.18 -26.51 -9.54
C GLY A 277 -9.89 -25.00 -9.61
N TYR A 278 -10.37 -24.35 -10.66
CA TYR A 278 -10.23 -22.92 -10.80
C TYR A 278 -11.34 -22.32 -11.66
N SER A 279 -11.57 -21.01 -11.48
CA SER A 279 -12.45 -20.17 -12.27
C SER A 279 -11.66 -19.12 -13.01
N ILE A 280 -12.12 -18.74 -14.19
CA ILE A 280 -11.53 -17.71 -15.04
C ILE A 280 -12.54 -16.60 -15.17
N ILE A 281 -12.20 -15.40 -14.66
CA ILE A 281 -13.03 -14.20 -14.76
C ILE A 281 -12.47 -13.32 -15.86
N ASP A 282 -13.18 -13.25 -16.97
CA ASP A 282 -12.84 -12.41 -18.11
C ASP A 282 -13.58 -11.07 -18.01
N HIS A 283 -12.89 -10.04 -17.58
CA HIS A 283 -13.45 -8.70 -17.44
C HIS A 283 -13.74 -8.01 -18.79
N LYS A 284 -13.19 -8.53 -19.87
CA LYS A 284 -13.47 -8.00 -21.21
C LYS A 284 -14.88 -8.35 -21.70
N THR A 285 -15.35 -9.54 -21.36
CA THR A 285 -16.68 -10.04 -21.78
C THR A 285 -17.65 -10.16 -20.61
N ASN A 286 -17.25 -9.74 -19.40
CA ASN A 286 -18.01 -9.90 -18.18
C ASN A 286 -18.50 -11.34 -17.97
N THR A 287 -17.60 -12.31 -18.15
CA THR A 287 -17.96 -13.74 -18.12
C THR A 287 -17.03 -14.52 -17.21
N ILE A 288 -17.60 -15.44 -16.45
CA ILE A 288 -16.86 -16.36 -15.60
C ILE A 288 -16.94 -17.77 -16.18
N TYR A 289 -15.80 -18.30 -16.61
CA TYR A 289 -15.68 -19.66 -17.12
C TYR A 289 -15.22 -20.61 -16.03
N LYS A 290 -15.67 -21.85 -16.11
CA LYS A 290 -15.07 -22.95 -15.35
C LYS A 290 -13.71 -23.26 -15.98
N GLY A 291 -12.66 -23.32 -15.19
CA GLY A 291 -11.29 -23.49 -15.69
C GLY A 291 -11.10 -24.72 -16.54
N SER A 292 -11.68 -25.86 -16.12
CA SER A 292 -11.61 -27.13 -16.85
C SER A 292 -12.24 -27.10 -18.25
N ASP A 293 -13.14 -26.16 -18.53
CA ASP A 293 -13.76 -26.01 -19.85
C ASP A 293 -12.81 -25.35 -20.87
N ILE A 294 -11.69 -24.81 -20.38
CA ILE A 294 -10.66 -24.15 -21.19
C ILE A 294 -9.35 -24.95 -21.16
N MET A 295 -8.82 -25.28 -19.98
CA MET A 295 -7.60 -26.06 -19.82
C MET A 295 -7.65 -26.83 -18.49
N LYS A 296 -7.10 -28.06 -18.44
CA LYS A 296 -6.98 -28.79 -17.17
C LYS A 296 -6.03 -28.01 -16.24
N MET A 297 -6.32 -28.02 -14.93
CA MET A 297 -5.51 -27.31 -13.94
C MET A 297 -4.07 -27.83 -13.90
N SER A 298 -3.89 -29.16 -14.01
CA SER A 298 -2.58 -29.82 -14.08
C SER A 298 -1.74 -29.39 -15.29
N ASP A 299 -2.39 -29.00 -16.39
CA ASP A 299 -1.71 -28.60 -17.62
C ASP A 299 -1.33 -27.11 -17.58
N LEU A 300 -2.00 -26.33 -16.72
CA LEU A 300 -1.79 -24.90 -16.60
C LEU A 300 -0.85 -24.55 -15.44
N PHE A 301 -0.97 -25.20 -14.29
CA PHE A 301 -0.28 -24.83 -13.07
C PHE A 301 0.54 -25.96 -12.46
N ILE A 302 1.66 -25.61 -11.84
CA ILE A 302 2.46 -26.43 -10.94
C ILE A 302 2.13 -25.99 -9.51
N ILE A 303 1.56 -26.88 -8.70
CA ILE A 303 1.18 -26.55 -7.32
C ILE A 303 2.40 -26.70 -6.42
N SER A 304 2.83 -25.61 -5.79
CA SER A 304 3.89 -25.61 -4.79
C SER A 304 3.32 -25.81 -3.39
N SER A 305 4.08 -26.46 -2.52
CA SER A 305 3.77 -26.59 -1.08
C SER A 305 4.16 -25.34 -0.28
N GLN A 306 4.85 -24.38 -0.91
CA GLN A 306 5.32 -23.17 -0.24
C GLN A 306 4.18 -22.25 0.16
N VAL A 307 4.34 -21.64 1.34
CA VAL A 307 3.40 -20.67 1.89
C VAL A 307 4.14 -19.35 2.12
N LEU A 308 3.56 -18.26 1.63
CA LEU A 308 4.08 -16.93 1.83
C LEU A 308 3.08 -16.09 2.64
N ASP A 309 3.60 -15.32 3.60
CA ASP A 309 2.78 -14.35 4.33
C ASP A 309 2.27 -13.28 3.36
N LYS A 310 0.99 -12.90 3.53
CA LYS A 310 0.34 -11.92 2.65
C LYS A 310 1.02 -10.56 2.65
N LYS A 311 1.59 -10.15 3.79
CA LYS A 311 2.30 -8.86 3.88
C LYS A 311 3.54 -8.86 2.97
N ILE A 312 4.29 -9.98 2.97
CA ILE A 312 5.48 -10.13 2.13
C ILE A 312 5.06 -10.22 0.66
N PHE A 313 4.00 -10.97 0.36
CA PHE A 313 3.44 -11.03 -0.99
C PHE A 313 3.02 -9.65 -1.51
N ASP A 314 2.34 -8.84 -0.69
CA ASP A 314 1.92 -7.49 -1.07
C ASP A 314 3.14 -6.58 -1.35
N ILE A 315 4.23 -6.75 -0.61
CA ILE A 315 5.51 -6.06 -0.90
C ILE A 315 6.06 -6.50 -2.26
N LEU A 316 6.16 -7.80 -2.52
CA LEU A 316 6.66 -8.36 -3.77
C LEU A 316 5.79 -7.97 -4.98
N ALA A 317 4.48 -8.06 -4.85
CA ALA A 317 3.54 -7.72 -5.92
C ALA A 317 3.56 -6.22 -6.29
N ASN A 318 3.90 -5.34 -5.35
CA ASN A 318 3.99 -3.89 -5.56
C ASN A 318 5.41 -3.41 -5.87
N SER A 319 6.44 -4.24 -5.69
CA SER A 319 7.82 -3.90 -6.02
C SER A 319 8.02 -3.72 -7.52
N ASN A 320 9.03 -2.94 -7.91
CA ASN A 320 9.45 -2.77 -9.30
C ASN A 320 10.85 -3.37 -9.46
N LEU A 321 10.90 -4.67 -9.75
CA LEU A 321 12.14 -5.45 -9.80
C LEU A 321 12.54 -5.71 -11.26
N THR A 322 13.82 -5.53 -11.55
CA THR A 322 14.47 -6.00 -12.77
C THR A 322 15.22 -7.30 -12.48
N ILE A 323 15.80 -7.92 -13.53
CA ILE A 323 16.62 -9.13 -13.37
C ILE A 323 17.82 -8.85 -12.46
N GLU A 324 18.42 -7.66 -12.57
CA GLU A 324 19.59 -7.27 -11.78
C GLU A 324 19.26 -7.03 -10.30
N THR A 325 18.09 -6.46 -10.02
CA THR A 325 17.71 -6.03 -8.66
C THR A 325 16.93 -7.10 -7.88
N LYS A 326 16.41 -8.13 -8.54
CA LYS A 326 15.56 -9.15 -7.90
C LYS A 326 16.26 -9.88 -6.74
N ASN A 327 17.52 -10.28 -6.95
CA ASN A 327 18.27 -11.06 -5.97
C ASN A 327 18.65 -10.23 -4.75
N VAL A 328 18.95 -8.96 -4.95
CA VAL A 328 19.21 -7.99 -3.87
C VAL A 328 17.96 -7.83 -2.99
N PHE A 329 16.82 -7.63 -3.62
CA PHE A 329 15.56 -7.46 -2.91
C PHE A 329 15.11 -8.73 -2.21
N LYS A 330 15.28 -9.89 -2.86
CA LYS A 330 15.04 -11.21 -2.27
C LYS A 330 15.82 -11.38 -0.97
N LYS A 331 17.15 -11.26 -1.01
CA LYS A 331 18.01 -11.38 0.18
C LYS A 331 17.63 -10.40 1.29
N HIS A 332 17.30 -9.16 0.92
CA HIS A 332 16.84 -8.17 1.90
C HIS A 332 15.58 -8.63 2.63
N LEU A 333 14.56 -9.10 1.90
CA LEU A 333 13.31 -9.55 2.51
C LEU A 333 13.49 -10.82 3.34
N GLU A 334 14.29 -11.78 2.87
CA GLU A 334 14.62 -13.01 3.61
C GLU A 334 15.29 -12.70 4.97
N GLN A 335 16.22 -11.73 4.99
CA GLN A 335 16.86 -11.27 6.22
C GLN A 335 15.91 -10.52 7.15
N GLU A 336 15.10 -9.60 6.60
CA GLU A 336 14.22 -8.75 7.41
C GLU A 336 13.02 -9.52 7.99
N TYR A 337 12.45 -10.44 7.21
CA TYR A 337 11.26 -11.19 7.61
C TYR A 337 11.55 -12.63 8.04
N LYS A 338 12.80 -13.08 7.99
CA LYS A 338 13.23 -14.45 8.35
C LYS A 338 12.40 -15.51 7.64
N CYS A 339 12.18 -15.36 6.35
CA CYS A 339 11.41 -16.25 5.49
C CYS A 339 12.24 -16.67 4.28
N GLU A 340 11.86 -17.76 3.65
CA GLU A 340 12.45 -18.21 2.39
C GLU A 340 11.57 -17.72 1.22
N ILE A 341 12.19 -17.11 0.21
CA ILE A 341 11.52 -16.62 -0.99
C ILE A 341 12.08 -17.36 -2.21
N GLN A 342 11.23 -18.15 -2.86
CA GLN A 342 11.62 -18.84 -4.09
C GLN A 342 11.60 -17.88 -5.29
N ASP A 343 12.43 -18.12 -6.29
CA ASP A 343 12.56 -17.24 -7.47
C ASP A 343 11.25 -17.07 -8.23
N TYR A 344 10.41 -18.09 -8.30
CA TYR A 344 9.09 -18.01 -8.95
C TYR A 344 8.06 -17.17 -8.17
N MET A 345 8.36 -16.73 -6.94
CA MET A 345 7.55 -15.79 -6.15
C MET A 345 7.85 -14.33 -6.50
N LEU A 346 8.93 -14.07 -7.26
CA LEU A 346 9.38 -12.74 -7.64
C LEU A 346 8.80 -12.37 -9.00
N PHE A 347 7.90 -11.39 -9.04
CA PHE A 347 7.27 -10.93 -10.27
C PHE A 347 8.09 -9.80 -10.90
N LEU A 348 8.76 -10.12 -12.00
CA LEU A 348 9.58 -9.15 -12.72
C LEU A 348 8.72 -8.18 -13.52
N LYS A 349 9.00 -6.90 -13.40
CA LYS A 349 8.38 -5.87 -14.23
C LYS A 349 9.33 -5.50 -15.38
N GLN A 350 8.85 -5.61 -16.61
CA GLN A 350 9.62 -5.29 -17.80
C GLN A 350 9.92 -3.80 -17.99
N SER A 351 9.30 -2.93 -17.19
CA SER A 351 9.44 -1.48 -17.33
C SER A 351 10.38 -0.92 -16.25
N LYS A 352 11.52 -0.39 -16.68
CA LYS A 352 12.45 0.39 -15.81
C LYS A 352 11.87 1.76 -15.37
N LYS A 353 10.66 2.14 -15.79
CA LYS A 353 10.07 3.45 -15.46
C LYS A 353 9.53 3.46 -14.03
N THR A 354 10.35 3.91 -13.11
CA THR A 354 9.90 4.29 -11.76
C THR A 354 9.30 5.70 -11.81
N ASN A 355 8.30 5.95 -10.96
CA ASN A 355 7.73 7.28 -10.81
C ASN A 355 8.85 8.29 -10.46
N TYR A 356 8.91 9.39 -11.18
CA TYR A 356 9.95 10.42 -11.00
C TYR A 356 10.05 10.94 -9.56
N ASN A 357 8.90 11.11 -8.87
CA ASN A 357 8.90 11.56 -7.49
C ASN A 357 9.54 10.53 -6.55
N ILE A 358 9.24 9.24 -6.72
CA ILE A 358 9.87 8.15 -5.95
C ILE A 358 11.38 8.13 -6.21
N TRP A 359 11.79 8.24 -7.48
CA TRP A 359 13.20 8.31 -7.86
C TRP A 359 13.89 9.50 -7.20
N LYS A 360 13.30 10.70 -7.30
CA LYS A 360 13.85 11.94 -6.74
C LYS A 360 13.97 11.87 -5.22
N ASP A 361 12.94 11.39 -4.55
CA ASP A 361 12.90 11.26 -3.08
C ASP A 361 13.94 10.22 -2.59
N THR A 362 14.05 9.09 -3.29
CA THR A 362 15.05 8.07 -2.97
C THR A 362 16.46 8.61 -3.18
N ARG A 363 16.69 9.34 -4.28
CA ARG A 363 17.98 9.97 -4.57
C ARG A 363 18.39 10.96 -3.49
N ASN A 364 17.50 11.86 -3.10
CA ASN A 364 17.77 12.86 -2.06
C ASN A 364 18.09 12.16 -0.72
N SER A 365 17.26 11.21 -0.30
CA SER A 365 17.49 10.44 0.93
C SER A 365 18.81 9.68 0.89
N THR A 366 19.24 9.18 -0.28
CA THR A 366 20.52 8.49 -0.44
C THR A 366 21.70 9.46 -0.33
N ILE A 367 21.60 10.63 -0.95
CA ILE A 367 22.63 11.68 -0.84
C ILE A 367 22.77 12.13 0.61
N ASP A 368 21.65 12.42 1.29
CA ASP A 368 21.62 12.81 2.70
C ASP A 368 22.26 11.73 3.59
N HIS A 369 21.95 10.46 3.32
CA HIS A 369 22.56 9.33 4.03
C HIS A 369 24.08 9.31 3.83
N ILE A 370 24.56 9.43 2.58
CA ILE A 370 26.00 9.46 2.26
C ILE A 370 26.71 10.63 2.96
N LEU A 371 26.13 11.82 2.92
CA LEU A 371 26.71 13.01 3.54
C LEU A 371 26.74 12.93 5.08
N ASN A 372 25.81 12.21 5.68
CA ASN A 372 25.66 12.08 7.13
C ASN A 372 26.30 10.81 7.72
N LEU A 373 26.92 9.92 6.90
CA LEU A 373 27.60 8.72 7.39
C LEU A 373 28.66 8.99 8.48
N ARG A 374 29.21 10.21 8.53
CA ARG A 374 30.18 10.64 9.54
C ARG A 374 29.54 11.20 10.83
N LYS A 375 28.23 11.48 10.82
CA LYS A 375 27.52 12.02 11.98
C LYS A 375 26.75 10.90 12.66
N VAL A 376 27.19 10.51 13.85
CA VAL A 376 26.46 9.58 14.71
C VAL A 376 25.17 10.29 15.16
N SER A 377 24.08 10.11 14.42
CA SER A 377 22.75 10.52 14.86
C SER A 377 21.81 9.33 14.75
N ASN A 378 21.38 8.82 15.91
CA ASN A 378 20.48 7.67 16.08
C ASN A 378 19.01 7.96 15.71
N ASN A 379 18.71 8.92 14.84
CA ASN A 379 17.33 9.40 14.62
C ASN A 379 16.91 9.54 13.17
N SER A 380 17.28 8.61 12.27
CA SER A 380 16.54 8.48 11.01
C SER A 380 15.80 7.14 11.01
N GLN A 381 14.47 7.20 10.95
CA GLN A 381 13.69 6.07 10.45
C GLN A 381 14.20 5.80 9.05
N ASP A 382 15.05 4.77 8.90
CA ASP A 382 15.76 4.50 7.67
C ASP A 382 14.76 4.19 6.53
N LYS A 383 14.36 5.26 5.83
CA LYS A 383 13.57 5.16 4.60
C LYS A 383 14.27 4.31 3.56
N ILE A 384 15.61 4.34 3.59
CA ILE A 384 16.45 3.62 2.67
C ILE A 384 17.41 2.67 3.42
N LYS A 385 17.89 1.65 2.72
CA LYS A 385 18.99 0.77 3.15
C LYS A 385 19.96 0.60 1.99
N ILE A 386 21.23 0.84 2.22
CA ILE A 386 22.26 0.56 1.24
C ILE A 386 22.84 -0.83 1.55
N VAL A 387 22.95 -1.66 0.53
CA VAL A 387 23.47 -3.03 0.61
C VAL A 387 24.46 -3.29 -0.54
N SER A 388 25.48 -4.10 -0.29
CA SER A 388 26.41 -4.55 -1.33
C SER A 388 25.99 -5.94 -1.82
N PHE A 389 26.02 -6.15 -3.14
CA PHE A 389 25.70 -7.42 -3.76
C PHE A 389 26.47 -7.55 -5.08
N SER A 390 27.18 -8.65 -5.30
CA SER A 390 27.92 -8.93 -6.54
C SER A 390 28.81 -7.76 -7.00
N ASN A 391 29.59 -7.19 -6.08
CA ASN A 391 30.52 -6.06 -6.32
C ASN A 391 29.82 -4.73 -6.71
N GLU A 392 28.54 -4.60 -6.49
CA GLU A 392 27.79 -3.36 -6.67
C GLU A 392 27.07 -2.93 -5.39
N ALA A 393 26.91 -1.62 -5.22
CA ALA A 393 26.13 -1.05 -4.13
C ALA A 393 24.72 -0.72 -4.61
N PHE A 394 23.72 -1.21 -3.86
CA PHE A 394 22.31 -0.99 -4.14
C PHE A 394 21.65 -0.24 -2.99
N VAL A 395 20.70 0.61 -3.33
CA VAL A 395 19.82 1.27 -2.37
C VAL A 395 18.42 0.68 -2.47
N ILE A 396 17.88 0.29 -1.34
CA ILE A 396 16.52 -0.23 -1.18
C ILE A 396 15.68 0.85 -0.50
N ASN A 397 14.66 1.37 -1.19
CA ASN A 397 13.66 2.21 -0.57
C ASN A 397 12.59 1.30 0.06
N LYS A 398 12.57 1.22 1.38
CA LYS A 398 11.67 0.35 2.15
C LYS A 398 10.21 0.79 2.12
N ILE A 399 9.97 2.06 1.78
CA ILE A 399 8.61 2.63 1.73
C ILE A 399 7.94 2.27 0.42
N ASP A 400 8.65 2.49 -0.68
CA ASP A 400 8.08 2.31 -2.03
C ASP A 400 8.43 0.95 -2.66
N ASN A 401 9.23 0.12 -1.96
CA ASN A 401 9.67 -1.21 -2.38
C ASN A 401 10.35 -1.19 -3.76
N VAL A 402 11.29 -0.26 -3.95
CA VAL A 402 12.09 -0.13 -5.16
C VAL A 402 13.57 -0.25 -4.84
N VAL A 403 14.33 -0.78 -5.80
CA VAL A 403 15.77 -0.96 -5.70
C VAL A 403 16.43 -0.24 -6.87
N PHE A 404 17.51 0.48 -6.57
CA PHE A 404 18.34 1.14 -7.56
C PHE A 404 19.82 0.80 -7.30
N THR A 405 20.66 0.82 -8.32
CA THR A 405 22.09 0.90 -8.10
C THR A 405 22.43 2.29 -7.53
N VAL A 406 23.31 2.33 -6.53
CA VAL A 406 23.69 3.62 -5.92
C VAL A 406 24.30 4.53 -6.98
N LYS A 407 25.18 3.99 -7.84
CA LYS A 407 25.85 4.75 -8.89
C LYS A 407 24.88 5.41 -9.88
N GLU A 408 23.89 4.68 -10.41
CA GLU A 408 22.89 5.22 -11.33
C GLU A 408 21.98 6.26 -10.66
N LEU A 409 21.71 6.08 -9.37
CA LEU A 409 20.78 6.94 -8.63
C LEU A 409 21.41 8.30 -8.28
N VAL A 410 22.64 8.29 -7.73
CA VAL A 410 23.27 9.52 -7.20
C VAL A 410 24.36 10.10 -8.09
N GLY A 411 24.87 9.34 -9.07
CA GLY A 411 25.96 9.72 -9.98
C GLY A 411 27.35 9.44 -9.39
N ASP A 412 28.38 9.55 -10.24
CA ASP A 412 29.76 9.17 -9.91
C ASP A 412 30.33 9.94 -8.71
N TYR A 413 30.04 11.24 -8.58
CA TYR A 413 30.55 12.05 -7.47
C TYR A 413 30.15 11.50 -6.09
N TYR A 414 28.86 11.33 -5.84
CA TYR A 414 28.38 10.82 -4.55
C TYR A 414 28.68 9.34 -4.35
N TYR A 415 28.74 8.57 -5.43
CA TYR A 415 29.15 7.17 -5.36
C TYR A 415 30.62 7.02 -4.90
N ASN A 416 31.54 7.80 -5.48
CA ASN A 416 32.93 7.81 -5.05
C ASN A 416 33.11 8.32 -3.62
N LEU A 417 32.33 9.33 -3.23
CA LEU A 417 32.27 9.80 -1.84
C LEU A 417 31.84 8.68 -0.89
N TYR A 418 30.80 7.93 -1.25
CA TYR A 418 30.35 6.75 -0.48
C TYR A 418 31.46 5.71 -0.33
N LEU A 419 32.12 5.32 -1.42
CA LEU A 419 33.21 4.38 -1.39
C LEU A 419 34.38 4.85 -0.52
N SER A 420 34.77 6.12 -0.63
CA SER A 420 35.85 6.69 0.19
C SER A 420 35.55 6.70 1.69
N GLN A 421 34.26 6.82 2.05
CA GLN A 421 33.84 6.75 3.45
C GLN A 421 33.84 5.33 4.01
N LEU A 422 33.56 4.33 3.16
CA LEU A 422 33.67 2.91 3.56
C LEU A 422 35.11 2.49 3.85
N LEU A 423 36.09 3.12 3.17
CA LEU A 423 37.52 2.86 3.35
C LEU A 423 38.12 3.45 4.64
N ASN A 424 37.39 4.36 5.31
CA ASN A 424 37.94 5.03 6.49
C ASN A 424 37.78 4.13 7.73
N PRO A 425 38.93 3.66 8.36
CA PRO A 425 38.89 2.75 9.52
C PRO A 425 38.19 3.33 10.77
N GLN A 426 38.05 4.65 10.83
CA GLN A 426 37.40 5.34 11.95
C GLN A 426 35.86 5.43 11.82
N ASN A 427 35.26 4.86 10.77
CA ASN A 427 33.83 4.90 10.57
C ASN A 427 33.15 3.77 11.38
N PRO A 428 32.18 4.06 12.29
CA PRO A 428 31.46 3.04 13.05
C PRO A 428 30.73 2.02 12.14
N GLY A 429 30.40 2.41 10.91
CA GLY A 429 29.83 1.52 9.89
C GLY A 429 30.78 0.45 9.36
N HIS A 430 32.08 0.64 9.51
CA HIS A 430 33.09 -0.32 9.05
C HIS A 430 33.00 -1.66 9.80
N GLN A 431 32.79 -1.64 11.11
CA GLN A 431 32.63 -2.86 11.92
C GLN A 431 31.30 -3.60 11.64
N SER A 432 30.21 -2.92 11.34
CA SER A 432 28.95 -3.57 11.01
C SER A 432 28.96 -4.18 9.60
N ILE A 433 29.73 -3.64 8.67
CA ILE A 433 29.92 -4.19 7.32
C ILE A 433 30.84 -5.42 7.39
N VAL A 434 31.94 -5.35 8.14
CA VAL A 434 32.89 -6.48 8.29
C VAL A 434 32.26 -7.65 9.06
N ASN A 435 31.44 -7.39 10.07
CA ASN A 435 30.76 -8.44 10.85
C ASN A 435 29.52 -9.02 10.17
N GLY A 436 28.95 -8.35 9.16
CA GLY A 436 27.81 -8.82 8.37
C GLY A 436 28.14 -9.52 7.06
N VAL A 437 29.41 -9.47 6.66
CA VAL A 437 29.91 -10.03 5.40
C VAL A 437 30.64 -11.32 5.73
N GLN A 438 30.17 -12.47 5.26
CA GLN A 438 30.93 -13.71 5.29
C GLN A 438 32.27 -13.50 4.50
N ALA A 439 33.31 -14.17 4.89
CA ALA A 439 34.69 -13.96 4.37
C ALA A 439 34.85 -13.91 2.82
N ALA A 440 33.90 -14.52 2.07
CA ALA A 440 33.83 -14.47 0.61
C ALA A 440 33.40 -13.09 0.05
N GLU A 441 32.65 -12.29 0.84
CA GLU A 441 32.19 -10.96 0.43
C GLU A 441 33.19 -9.85 0.78
N ALA A 442 34.04 -10.05 1.78
CA ALA A 442 35.11 -9.12 2.13
C ALA A 442 36.19 -9.03 1.00
N SER A 443 36.51 -10.16 0.38
CA SER A 443 37.42 -10.19 -0.79
C SER A 443 36.86 -9.46 -2.00
N SER A 444 35.55 -9.49 -2.19
CA SER A 444 34.86 -8.82 -3.30
C SER A 444 34.79 -7.30 -3.12
N LEU A 445 34.67 -6.84 -1.88
CA LEU A 445 34.75 -5.42 -1.53
C LEU A 445 36.15 -4.85 -1.74
N GLU A 446 37.19 -5.59 -1.33
CA GLU A 446 38.60 -5.20 -1.59
C GLU A 446 38.91 -5.16 -3.08
N GLU A 447 38.37 -6.07 -3.89
CA GLU A 447 38.58 -6.09 -5.34
C GLU A 447 37.81 -4.94 -6.03
N MET A 448 36.61 -4.60 -5.57
CA MET A 448 35.86 -3.43 -6.01
C MET A 448 36.61 -2.13 -5.71
N LEU A 449 37.23 -2.05 -4.54
CA LEU A 449 38.01 -0.90 -4.07
C LEU A 449 39.38 -0.79 -4.81
N LYS A 450 40.05 -1.89 -5.11
CA LYS A 450 41.29 -1.91 -5.92
C LYS A 450 41.06 -1.44 -7.35
N ARG A 451 39.89 -1.72 -7.94
CA ARG A 451 39.52 -1.22 -9.28
C ARG A 451 39.24 0.28 -9.32
N THR A 452 38.76 0.88 -8.23
CA THR A 452 38.52 2.33 -8.12
C THR A 452 39.78 3.13 -7.77
N SER A 453 40.79 2.54 -7.13
CA SER A 453 42.07 3.18 -6.80
C SER A 453 43.01 3.37 -8.00
N LEU A 454 42.69 2.77 -9.16
CA LEU A 454 43.41 2.95 -10.42
C LEU A 454 43.05 4.23 -11.19
N PHE A 455 42.03 4.99 -10.71
CA PHE A 455 41.71 6.30 -11.28
C PHE A 455 42.16 7.38 -10.30
N ASP A 456 43.16 8.15 -10.69
CA ASP A 456 43.67 9.34 -9.98
C ASP A 456 42.50 10.23 -9.57
N ILE A 457 42.27 10.35 -8.26
CA ILE A 457 41.32 11.28 -7.67
C ILE A 457 42.00 12.66 -7.66
N SER A 458 42.07 13.33 -8.81
CA SER A 458 42.23 14.76 -8.83
C SER A 458 40.88 15.36 -8.37
N ALA A 459 40.92 16.03 -7.23
CA ALA A 459 39.77 16.65 -6.62
C ALA A 459 39.11 17.66 -7.59
N ALA A 460 38.16 17.22 -8.36
CA ALA A 460 37.29 18.12 -9.13
C ALA A 460 36.28 18.77 -8.16
N SER A 461 36.43 20.06 -7.95
CA SER A 461 35.46 20.88 -7.21
C SER A 461 34.06 20.68 -7.76
N PRO A 462 33.01 20.71 -6.94
CA PRO A 462 31.64 20.61 -7.41
C PRO A 462 31.36 21.72 -8.44
N PRO A 463 30.64 21.42 -9.53
CA PRO A 463 30.34 22.43 -10.56
C PRO A 463 29.63 23.61 -9.94
N SER A 464 30.11 24.82 -10.25
CA SER A 464 29.51 26.07 -9.77
C SER A 464 28.06 26.23 -10.28
N SER A 465 27.27 27.01 -9.56
CA SER A 465 25.88 27.31 -9.96
C SER A 465 25.79 27.85 -11.40
N GLU A 466 26.80 28.58 -11.90
CA GLU A 466 26.90 29.05 -13.28
C GLU A 466 27.09 27.92 -14.31
N GLU A 467 27.89 26.89 -14.01
CA GLU A 467 28.07 25.74 -14.92
C GLU A 467 26.78 24.90 -15.04
N LEU A 468 26.01 24.78 -13.97
CA LEU A 468 24.72 24.12 -14.00
C LEU A 468 23.67 24.90 -14.81
N GLU A 469 23.68 26.22 -14.75
CA GLU A 469 22.83 27.09 -15.58
C GLU A 469 23.20 27.05 -17.07
N ASN A 470 24.49 27.03 -17.38
CA ASN A 470 24.99 26.94 -18.75
C ASN A 470 24.68 25.57 -19.39
N ARG A 471 24.68 24.48 -18.62
CA ARG A 471 24.20 23.16 -19.09
C ARG A 471 22.68 23.14 -19.34
N ARG A 472 21.89 23.89 -18.54
CA ARG A 472 20.45 24.07 -18.76
C ARG A 472 20.17 24.90 -20.02
N ARG A 473 20.92 25.97 -20.30
CA ARG A 473 20.78 26.83 -21.52
C ARG A 473 21.16 26.04 -22.79
N LYS A 474 22.20 25.20 -22.77
CA LYS A 474 22.57 24.32 -23.90
C LYS A 474 21.54 23.24 -24.20
N LYS A 475 20.81 22.73 -23.20
CA LYS A 475 19.71 21.79 -23.41
C LYS A 475 18.43 22.42 -23.97
N LYS A 476 18.19 23.72 -23.72
CA LYS A 476 17.05 24.46 -24.30
C LYS A 476 17.27 24.90 -25.75
N LYS A 477 18.51 24.92 -26.25
CA LYS A 477 18.81 25.25 -27.67
C LYS A 477 18.84 24.01 -28.60
N LYS A 478 18.62 22.82 -28.08
CA LYS A 478 18.57 21.55 -28.85
C LYS A 478 17.16 20.91 -28.85
N ARG A 479 16.14 21.67 -28.48
CA ARG A 479 14.72 21.30 -28.69
C ARG A 479 14.04 22.26 -29.62
#